data_b6241ededb89f8886245d13ecf4b40a5
#
_entry.id   b6241ededb89f8886245d13ecf4b40a5
#
_cell.length_a   1.000
_cell.length_b   1.000
_cell.length_c   1.000
_cell.angle_alpha   90.00
_cell.angle_beta   90.00
_cell.angle_gamma   90.00
#
_symmetry.space_group_name_H-M   'P 1'
#
loop_
_entity.id
_entity.type
_entity.pdbx_description
1 polymer ?
#
loop_
_entity_poly.entity_id
_entity_poly.type
_entity_poly.pdbx_seq_one_letter_code
_entity_poly.pdbx_strand_id
1 'polypeptide(L)'
;MPKSKTICPFACRAMVPDDIEQANAIEKDAFPDLFPPTSFSKELKRDRATILVAEVNENATGWQELIPPRQDNISNSNLYRNGYTGYGKGQKFLTGLLMFWEMAGEAHIISVGVRRNFRRRGIGELLMLNCFSECVRNSYSAISLEVRSSNKAAQELYLKHGFLVEGIRKAYYSDNREDALIMNARNILLPSHLERMTDRKKTYTELHGQLTEIS
;
A
#
# COMPACT_ATOMS: atom_id res chain seq x y z
N MET A 1 2.31 28.30 -22.63
CA MET A 1 3.39 27.74 -21.82
C MET A 1 2.93 26.38 -21.33
N PRO A 2 3.66 25.28 -21.47
CA PRO A 2 3.29 24.00 -20.89
C PRO A 2 3.24 24.18 -19.37
N LYS A 3 2.08 23.86 -18.76
CA LYS A 3 1.98 23.79 -17.28
C LYS A 3 3.06 22.83 -16.81
N SER A 4 3.94 23.26 -15.89
CA SER A 4 4.90 22.36 -15.25
C SER A 4 4.10 21.18 -14.68
N LYS A 5 4.43 19.96 -15.10
CA LYS A 5 3.73 18.78 -14.62
C LYS A 5 4.03 18.66 -13.11
N THR A 6 3.01 18.82 -12.30
CA THR A 6 3.12 18.63 -10.85
C THR A 6 3.63 17.21 -10.56
N ILE A 7 4.62 17.08 -9.69
CA ILE A 7 5.13 15.77 -9.25
C ILE A 7 4.18 15.23 -8.18
N CYS A 8 3.87 13.94 -8.23
CA CYS A 8 3.05 13.28 -7.21
C CYS A 8 3.73 13.39 -5.84
N PRO A 9 3.00 13.81 -4.79
CA PRO A 9 3.57 13.97 -3.45
C PRO A 9 3.89 12.63 -2.76
N PHE A 10 3.55 11.52 -3.38
CA PHE A 10 3.84 10.17 -2.90
C PHE A 10 4.55 9.35 -3.97
N ALA A 11 5.48 8.52 -3.52
CA ALA A 11 6.20 7.56 -4.36
C ALA A 11 6.07 6.16 -3.75
N CYS A 12 6.25 5.12 -4.57
CA CYS A 12 6.16 3.74 -4.13
C CYS A 12 7.44 2.99 -4.50
N ARG A 13 7.96 2.19 -3.58
CA ARG A 13 9.15 1.34 -3.78
C ARG A 13 9.04 0.04 -2.98
N ALA A 14 9.97 -0.87 -3.23
CA ALA A 14 10.17 -2.03 -2.37
C ALA A 14 10.59 -1.60 -0.95
N MET A 15 10.15 -2.34 0.04
CA MET A 15 10.52 -2.15 1.45
C MET A 15 11.97 -2.60 1.68
N VAL A 16 12.71 -1.85 2.49
CA VAL A 16 14.06 -2.21 2.96
C VAL A 16 14.07 -2.41 4.48
N PRO A 17 15.11 -3.05 5.06
CA PRO A 17 15.17 -3.32 6.51
C PRO A 17 15.00 -2.09 7.39
N ASP A 18 15.48 -0.93 6.96
CA ASP A 18 15.36 0.34 7.72
C ASP A 18 13.92 0.86 7.82
N ASP A 19 13.00 0.30 7.04
CA ASP A 19 11.58 0.67 7.03
C ASP A 19 10.77 -0.07 8.12
N ILE A 20 11.33 -1.12 8.74
CA ILE A 20 10.59 -2.05 9.62
C ILE A 20 9.85 -1.31 10.75
N GLU A 21 10.50 -0.36 11.38
CA GLU A 21 9.88 0.38 12.49
C GLU A 21 8.67 1.18 12.02
N GLN A 22 8.77 1.87 10.87
CA GLN A 22 7.66 2.59 10.28
C GLN A 22 6.56 1.66 9.76
N ALA A 23 6.90 0.50 9.21
CA ALA A 23 5.94 -0.51 8.77
C ALA A 23 5.11 -1.05 9.94
N ASN A 24 5.74 -1.38 11.07
CA ASN A 24 5.05 -1.75 12.31
C ASN A 24 4.09 -0.64 12.78
N ALA A 25 4.53 0.62 12.71
CA ALA A 25 3.69 1.76 13.09
C ALA A 25 2.49 1.95 12.15
N ILE A 26 2.67 1.74 10.83
CA ILE A 26 1.59 1.77 9.85
C ILE A 26 0.59 0.64 10.11
N GLU A 27 1.07 -0.58 10.34
CA GLU A 27 0.21 -1.74 10.62
C GLU A 27 -0.63 -1.51 11.87
N LYS A 28 0.00 -1.08 12.97
CA LYS A 28 -0.70 -0.77 14.22
C LYS A 28 -1.75 0.34 14.06
N ASP A 29 -1.47 1.37 13.27
CA ASP A 29 -2.41 2.45 12.98
C ASP A 29 -3.56 1.99 12.07
N ALA A 30 -3.25 1.20 11.03
CA ALA A 30 -4.24 0.74 10.07
C ALA A 30 -5.12 -0.39 10.60
N PHE A 31 -4.55 -1.29 11.44
CA PHE A 31 -5.16 -2.52 11.94
C PHE A 31 -4.91 -2.69 13.46
N PRO A 32 -5.53 -1.87 14.31
CA PRO A 32 -5.24 -1.83 15.75
C PRO A 32 -5.53 -3.16 16.47
N ASP A 33 -6.43 -3.98 15.90
CA ASP A 33 -6.88 -5.25 16.48
C ASP A 33 -6.16 -6.47 15.86
N LEU A 34 -5.15 -6.24 15.01
CA LEU A 34 -4.38 -7.33 14.39
C LEU A 34 -3.52 -8.06 15.44
N PHE A 35 -3.77 -9.36 15.60
CA PHE A 35 -2.96 -10.22 16.45
C PHE A 35 -2.81 -11.63 15.86
N PRO A 36 -1.60 -12.20 15.80
CA PRO A 36 -0.32 -11.55 16.08
C PRO A 36 0.04 -10.49 15.02
N PRO A 37 0.87 -9.48 15.38
CA PRO A 37 1.35 -8.51 14.43
C PRO A 37 2.31 -9.16 13.41
N THR A 38 2.42 -8.56 12.23
CA THR A 38 3.31 -9.05 11.17
C THR A 38 4.78 -8.95 11.57
N SER A 39 5.52 -10.03 11.39
CA SER A 39 6.98 -9.99 11.55
C SER A 39 7.66 -9.56 10.25
N PHE A 40 7.71 -8.25 9.96
CA PHE A 40 8.31 -7.72 8.72
C PHE A 40 9.76 -8.17 8.53
N SER A 41 10.52 -8.36 9.60
CA SER A 41 11.90 -8.90 9.53
C SER A 41 11.98 -10.33 9.00
N LYS A 42 10.92 -11.14 9.21
CA LYS A 42 10.82 -12.49 8.64
C LYS A 42 10.29 -12.42 7.20
N GLU A 43 9.29 -11.57 6.96
CA GLU A 43 8.69 -11.44 5.63
C GLU A 43 9.68 -10.88 4.59
N LEU A 44 10.57 -9.95 4.95
CA LEU A 44 11.65 -9.46 4.08
C LEU A 44 12.67 -10.54 3.68
N LYS A 45 12.76 -11.64 4.45
CA LYS A 45 13.65 -12.77 4.15
C LYS A 45 12.95 -13.91 3.41
N ARG A 46 11.66 -13.79 3.17
CA ARG A 46 10.85 -14.80 2.49
C ARG A 46 10.93 -14.58 0.98
N ASP A 47 11.52 -15.51 0.23
CA ASP A 47 11.73 -15.41 -1.23
C ASP A 47 10.44 -15.12 -2.04
N ARG A 48 9.29 -15.51 -1.49
CA ARG A 48 7.98 -15.36 -2.14
C ARG A 48 7.12 -14.24 -1.57
N ALA A 49 7.68 -13.37 -0.73
CA ALA A 49 7.00 -12.21 -0.21
C ALA A 49 7.52 -10.94 -0.88
N THR A 50 6.59 -10.10 -1.30
CA THR A 50 6.90 -8.75 -1.79
C THR A 50 6.21 -7.75 -0.88
N ILE A 51 6.96 -6.76 -0.41
CA ILE A 51 6.44 -5.68 0.42
C ILE A 51 6.75 -4.36 -0.29
N LEU A 52 5.70 -3.63 -0.63
CA LEU A 52 5.76 -2.29 -1.20
C LEU A 52 5.45 -1.26 -0.12
N VAL A 53 6.15 -0.14 -0.13
CA VAL A 53 5.90 0.99 0.76
C VAL A 53 5.62 2.24 -0.05
N ALA A 54 4.67 3.04 0.44
CA ALA A 54 4.41 4.37 -0.08
C ALA A 54 5.08 5.39 0.85
N GLU A 55 5.93 6.25 0.28
CA GLU A 55 6.66 7.28 0.99
C GLU A 55 6.27 8.68 0.52
N VAL A 56 6.55 9.70 1.32
CA VAL A 56 6.43 11.10 0.89
C VAL A 56 7.57 11.40 -0.08
N ASN A 57 7.21 11.94 -1.23
CA ASN A 57 8.15 12.30 -2.28
C ASN A 57 8.73 13.71 -2.02
N GLU A 58 9.96 13.77 -1.57
CA GLU A 58 10.65 15.02 -1.24
C GLU A 58 10.99 15.89 -2.48
N ASN A 59 10.77 15.37 -3.69
CA ASN A 59 10.87 16.16 -4.94
C ASN A 59 9.57 16.91 -5.27
N ALA A 60 8.46 16.59 -4.59
CA ALA A 60 7.20 17.28 -4.80
C ALA A 60 7.15 18.61 -4.05
N THR A 61 6.49 19.62 -4.61
CA THR A 61 6.29 20.90 -3.93
C THR A 61 5.42 20.74 -2.68
N GLY A 62 5.83 21.36 -1.56
CA GLY A 62 5.06 21.35 -0.31
C GLY A 62 5.13 20.04 0.48
N TRP A 63 6.03 19.14 0.14
CA TRP A 63 6.17 17.85 0.83
C TRP A 63 6.42 18.01 2.35
N GLN A 64 7.09 19.08 2.77
CA GLN A 64 7.42 19.37 4.17
C GLN A 64 6.16 19.51 5.05
N GLU A 65 5.05 19.98 4.48
CA GLU A 65 3.78 20.13 5.19
C GLU A 65 3.05 18.80 5.41
N LEU A 66 3.47 17.74 4.70
CA LEU A 66 2.86 16.42 4.77
C LEU A 66 3.42 15.56 5.91
N ILE A 67 4.63 15.86 6.39
CA ILE A 67 5.33 15.01 7.36
C ILE A 67 5.44 15.67 8.74
N PRO A 68 5.46 14.85 9.80
CA PRO A 68 5.77 15.35 11.14
C PRO A 68 7.24 15.77 11.22
N PRO A 69 7.63 16.62 12.20
CA PRO A 69 9.03 16.91 12.48
C PRO A 69 9.84 15.63 12.73
N ARG A 70 11.08 15.59 12.24
CA ARG A 70 12.00 14.46 12.50
C ARG A 70 12.34 14.34 13.98
N GLN A 71 12.52 13.12 14.45
CA GLN A 71 12.76 12.84 15.88
C GLN A 71 14.07 13.41 16.43
N ASP A 72 15.08 13.64 15.58
CA ASP A 72 16.39 14.18 15.97
C ASP A 72 16.30 15.55 16.68
N ASN A 73 15.17 16.23 16.55
CA ASN A 73 14.93 17.57 17.12
C ASN A 73 13.96 17.59 18.31
N ILE A 74 13.49 16.42 18.78
CA ILE A 74 12.44 16.38 19.80
C ILE A 74 12.77 15.38 20.91
N SER A 75 13.16 15.90 22.06
CA SER A 75 13.29 15.19 23.33
C SER A 75 11.93 14.95 24.02
N ASN A 76 10.84 14.60 23.29
CA ASN A 76 9.53 14.56 23.92
C ASN A 76 8.61 13.40 23.49
N SER A 77 8.10 12.71 24.51
CA SER A 77 7.16 11.58 24.53
C SER A 77 5.80 11.78 23.83
N ASN A 78 5.50 12.98 23.30
CA ASN A 78 4.20 13.28 22.71
C ASN A 78 4.02 12.84 21.25
N LEU A 79 5.11 12.58 20.50
CA LEU A 79 5.03 12.08 19.13
C LEU A 79 4.60 10.60 19.07
N TYR A 80 4.95 9.82 20.10
CA TYR A 80 4.48 8.43 20.24
C TYR A 80 2.96 8.30 20.33
N ARG A 81 2.28 9.34 20.84
CA ARG A 81 0.80 9.36 20.94
C ARG A 81 0.11 9.53 19.58
N ASN A 82 0.80 10.07 18.57
CA ASN A 82 0.23 10.35 17.26
C ASN A 82 0.60 9.32 16.18
N GLY A 83 1.20 8.16 16.55
CA GLY A 83 1.53 7.08 15.60
C GLY A 83 2.68 7.38 14.64
N TYR A 84 3.51 8.38 14.92
CA TYR A 84 4.63 8.79 14.06
C TYR A 84 5.99 8.23 14.52
N THR A 85 6.02 7.06 15.12
CA THR A 85 7.24 6.39 15.54
C THR A 85 8.06 5.89 14.33
N GLY A 86 9.38 5.85 14.47
CA GLY A 86 10.28 5.20 13.52
C GLY A 86 10.77 6.05 12.34
N TYR A 87 10.65 7.38 12.41
CA TYR A 87 11.14 8.28 11.35
C TYR A 87 12.34 9.09 11.85
N GLY A 88 13.55 8.72 11.41
CA GLY A 88 14.82 9.35 11.80
C GLY A 88 15.50 10.12 10.67
N LYS A 89 16.71 10.66 10.99
CA LYS A 89 17.53 11.38 10.01
C LYS A 89 17.93 10.45 8.85
N GLY A 90 17.75 10.94 7.62
CA GLY A 90 18.09 10.20 6.40
C GLY A 90 17.01 9.20 5.95
N GLN A 91 15.99 8.94 6.77
CA GLN A 91 14.88 8.09 6.39
C GLN A 91 13.78 8.86 5.62
N LYS A 92 13.08 8.19 4.73
CA LYS A 92 11.86 8.69 4.10
C LYS A 92 10.66 8.42 4.99
N PHE A 93 9.69 9.32 5.02
CA PHE A 93 8.47 9.13 5.80
C PHE A 93 7.49 8.23 5.06
N LEU A 94 7.18 7.07 5.64
CA LEU A 94 6.26 6.10 5.06
C LEU A 94 4.80 6.42 5.44
N THR A 95 3.93 6.35 4.45
CA THR A 95 2.49 6.69 4.57
C THR A 95 1.58 5.48 4.43
N GLY A 96 2.07 4.40 3.84
CA GLY A 96 1.34 3.15 3.64
C GLY A 96 2.24 2.00 3.22
N LEU A 97 1.67 0.80 3.24
CA LEU A 97 2.32 -0.42 2.78
C LEU A 97 1.31 -1.36 2.11
N LEU A 98 1.82 -2.24 1.24
CA LEU A 98 1.12 -3.38 0.67
C LEU A 98 2.06 -4.57 0.70
N MET A 99 1.58 -5.72 1.18
CA MET A 99 2.31 -6.98 1.19
C MET A 99 1.52 -8.05 0.45
N PHE A 100 2.19 -8.80 -0.40
CA PHE A 100 1.62 -10.00 -1.02
C PHE A 100 2.62 -11.16 -1.04
N TRP A 101 2.10 -12.37 -1.12
CA TRP A 101 2.87 -13.59 -1.33
C TRP A 101 2.65 -14.14 -2.73
N GLU A 102 3.69 -14.67 -3.35
CA GLU A 102 3.58 -15.51 -4.54
C GLU A 102 3.13 -16.91 -4.12
N MET A 103 2.09 -17.42 -4.76
CA MET A 103 1.52 -18.75 -4.54
C MET A 103 1.15 -19.36 -5.89
N ALA A 104 1.96 -20.32 -6.35
CA ALA A 104 1.70 -21.08 -7.59
C ALA A 104 1.52 -20.21 -8.85
N GLY A 105 2.29 -19.12 -8.99
CA GLY A 105 2.20 -18.20 -10.14
C GLY A 105 1.09 -17.17 -10.05
N GLU A 106 0.50 -17.00 -8.87
CA GLU A 106 -0.48 -15.97 -8.54
C GLU A 106 0.00 -15.16 -7.33
N ALA A 107 -0.43 -13.92 -7.21
CA ALA A 107 -0.17 -13.09 -6.04
C ALA A 107 -1.36 -13.15 -5.07
N HIS A 108 -1.08 -13.32 -3.78
CA HIS A 108 -2.07 -13.22 -2.73
C HIS A 108 -1.76 -12.03 -1.82
N ILE A 109 -2.59 -10.99 -1.87
CA ILE A 109 -2.41 -9.79 -1.04
C ILE A 109 -2.77 -10.14 0.41
N ILE A 110 -1.81 -9.99 1.30
CA ILE A 110 -1.93 -10.26 2.74
C ILE A 110 -2.38 -9.01 3.49
N SER A 111 -1.86 -7.83 3.09
CA SER A 111 -2.14 -6.58 3.80
C SER A 111 -2.04 -5.37 2.89
N VAL A 112 -2.96 -4.41 3.05
CA VAL A 112 -2.90 -3.07 2.47
C VAL A 112 -3.23 -2.07 3.57
N GLY A 113 -2.24 -1.37 4.08
CA GLY A 113 -2.37 -0.41 5.16
C GLY A 113 -1.98 1.01 4.73
N VAL A 114 -2.78 2.00 5.12
CA VAL A 114 -2.47 3.43 4.95
C VAL A 114 -2.70 4.12 6.28
N ARG A 115 -1.70 4.92 6.73
CA ARG A 115 -1.83 5.71 7.95
C ARG A 115 -3.15 6.51 7.93
N ARG A 116 -3.88 6.55 9.05
CA ARG A 116 -5.21 7.17 9.13
C ARG A 116 -5.23 8.60 8.62
N ASN A 117 -4.24 9.40 9.00
CA ASN A 117 -4.12 10.80 8.59
C ASN A 117 -3.73 11.00 7.11
N PHE A 118 -3.36 9.91 6.42
CA PHE A 118 -2.98 9.92 5.00
C PHE A 118 -4.03 9.22 4.10
N ARG A 119 -5.12 8.73 4.67
CA ARG A 119 -6.22 8.13 3.89
C ARG A 119 -6.88 9.17 2.98
N ARG A 120 -7.53 8.68 1.91
CA ARG A 120 -8.23 9.50 0.90
C ARG A 120 -7.33 10.46 0.11
N ARG A 121 -6.02 10.18 0.06
CA ARG A 121 -5.02 10.95 -0.71
C ARG A 121 -4.43 10.15 -1.89
N GLY A 122 -5.09 9.08 -2.33
CA GLY A 122 -4.63 8.25 -3.46
C GLY A 122 -3.59 7.19 -3.11
N ILE A 123 -3.08 7.10 -1.86
CA ILE A 123 -1.98 6.20 -1.48
C ILE A 123 -2.33 4.72 -1.68
N GLY A 124 -3.55 4.31 -1.30
CA GLY A 124 -4.01 2.93 -1.55
C GLY A 124 -4.04 2.59 -3.04
N GLU A 125 -4.46 3.53 -3.88
CA GLU A 125 -4.44 3.36 -5.34
C GLU A 125 -3.01 3.29 -5.90
N LEU A 126 -2.08 4.14 -5.40
CA LEU A 126 -0.67 4.07 -5.75
C LEU A 126 -0.06 2.70 -5.44
N LEU A 127 -0.32 2.17 -4.25
CA LEU A 127 0.15 0.84 -3.84
C LEU A 127 -0.42 -0.26 -4.74
N MET A 128 -1.72 -0.21 -5.08
CA MET A 128 -2.35 -1.17 -5.98
C MET A 128 -1.77 -1.10 -7.40
N LEU A 129 -1.56 0.08 -7.97
CA LEU A 129 -0.94 0.24 -9.30
C LEU A 129 0.47 -0.37 -9.34
N ASN A 130 1.26 -0.18 -8.27
CA ASN A 130 2.59 -0.78 -8.17
C ASN A 130 2.52 -2.30 -7.95
N CYS A 131 1.58 -2.80 -7.15
CA CYS A 131 1.34 -4.23 -6.98
C CYS A 131 1.04 -4.91 -8.33
N PHE A 132 0.14 -4.33 -9.14
CA PHE A 132 -0.13 -4.85 -10.49
C PHE A 132 1.11 -4.81 -11.38
N SER A 133 1.90 -3.74 -11.33
CA SER A 133 3.15 -3.63 -12.11
C SER A 133 4.14 -4.73 -11.72
N GLU A 134 4.28 -5.03 -10.42
CA GLU A 134 5.11 -6.13 -9.92
C GLU A 134 4.60 -7.49 -10.39
N CYS A 135 3.28 -7.72 -10.28
CA CYS A 135 2.68 -8.99 -10.70
C CYS A 135 2.84 -9.23 -12.21
N VAL A 136 2.68 -8.20 -13.04
CA VAL A 136 2.91 -8.29 -14.50
C VAL A 136 4.38 -8.55 -14.80
N ARG A 137 5.32 -7.87 -14.13
CA ARG A 137 6.76 -8.07 -14.30
C ARG A 137 7.18 -9.52 -13.99
N ASN A 138 6.57 -10.11 -12.95
CA ASN A 138 6.84 -11.48 -12.55
C ASN A 138 5.94 -12.51 -13.26
N SER A 139 5.14 -12.09 -14.25
CA SER A 139 4.25 -12.97 -15.04
C SER A 139 3.22 -13.73 -14.20
N TYR A 140 2.75 -13.15 -13.09
CA TYR A 140 1.66 -13.74 -12.31
C TYR A 140 0.33 -13.63 -13.07
N SER A 141 -0.46 -14.70 -13.03
CA SER A 141 -1.70 -14.81 -13.79
C SER A 141 -2.91 -14.15 -13.13
N ALA A 142 -2.88 -14.02 -11.81
CA ALA A 142 -3.99 -13.49 -11.02
C ALA A 142 -3.48 -12.83 -9.72
N ILE A 143 -4.36 -11.99 -9.14
CA ILE A 143 -4.18 -11.42 -7.80
C ILE A 143 -5.42 -11.72 -6.98
N SER A 144 -5.26 -12.23 -5.77
CA SER A 144 -6.34 -12.55 -4.84
C SER A 144 -6.17 -11.83 -3.50
N LEU A 145 -7.28 -11.69 -2.77
CA LEU A 145 -7.27 -11.14 -1.41
C LEU A 145 -8.54 -11.52 -0.63
N GLU A 146 -8.48 -11.40 0.70
CA GLU A 146 -9.65 -11.33 1.57
C GLU A 146 -9.83 -9.91 2.11
N VAL A 147 -11.07 -9.44 2.15
CA VAL A 147 -11.42 -8.13 2.70
C VAL A 147 -12.67 -8.23 3.58
N ARG A 148 -12.66 -7.53 4.72
CA ARG A 148 -13.84 -7.46 5.60
C ARG A 148 -15.09 -7.03 4.83
N SER A 149 -16.21 -7.67 5.09
CA SER A 149 -17.50 -7.35 4.46
C SER A 149 -17.96 -5.91 4.77
N SER A 150 -17.54 -5.36 5.91
CA SER A 150 -17.80 -3.96 6.31
C SER A 150 -16.88 -2.94 5.64
N ASN A 151 -15.68 -3.33 5.15
CA ASN A 151 -14.68 -2.40 4.61
C ASN A 151 -15.02 -1.97 3.16
N LYS A 152 -16.10 -1.19 3.00
CA LYS A 152 -16.59 -0.74 1.70
C LYS A 152 -15.55 0.06 0.91
N ALA A 153 -14.75 0.90 1.60
CA ALA A 153 -13.73 1.71 0.96
C ALA A 153 -12.64 0.87 0.30
N ALA A 154 -12.19 -0.22 0.93
CA ALA A 154 -11.24 -1.14 0.34
C ALA A 154 -11.87 -1.95 -0.81
N GLN A 155 -13.11 -2.41 -0.64
CA GLN A 155 -13.84 -3.11 -1.71
C GLN A 155 -13.95 -2.24 -2.96
N GLU A 156 -14.32 -0.97 -2.82
CA GLU A 156 -14.37 -0.01 -3.94
C GLU A 156 -13.01 0.18 -4.61
N LEU A 157 -11.92 0.26 -3.83
CA LEU A 157 -10.58 0.33 -4.35
C LEU A 157 -10.26 -0.90 -5.21
N TYR A 158 -10.54 -2.11 -4.72
CA TYR A 158 -10.26 -3.36 -5.45
C TYR A 158 -11.13 -3.51 -6.69
N LEU A 159 -12.42 -3.20 -6.62
CA LEU A 159 -13.32 -3.20 -7.78
C LEU A 159 -12.82 -2.30 -8.91
N LYS A 160 -12.31 -1.10 -8.59
CA LYS A 160 -11.71 -0.19 -9.58
C LYS A 160 -10.52 -0.82 -10.32
N HIS A 161 -9.79 -1.73 -9.67
CA HIS A 161 -8.64 -2.43 -10.24
C HIS A 161 -9.01 -3.77 -10.89
N GLY A 162 -10.30 -4.06 -11.06
CA GLY A 162 -10.77 -5.25 -11.78
C GLY A 162 -10.90 -6.50 -10.93
N PHE A 163 -10.84 -6.38 -9.60
CA PHE A 163 -11.21 -7.48 -8.73
C PHE A 163 -12.73 -7.71 -8.77
N LEU A 164 -13.12 -8.97 -8.67
CA LEU A 164 -14.51 -9.40 -8.54
C LEU A 164 -14.68 -10.21 -7.25
N VAL A 165 -15.83 -10.12 -6.62
CA VAL A 165 -16.19 -10.99 -5.48
C VAL A 165 -16.49 -12.38 -6.02
N GLU A 166 -15.71 -13.37 -5.60
CA GLU A 166 -15.88 -14.77 -6.02
C GLU A 166 -16.36 -15.68 -4.88
N GLY A 167 -16.35 -15.19 -3.64
CA GLY A 167 -16.81 -16.00 -2.51
C GLY A 167 -16.86 -15.23 -1.20
N ILE A 168 -17.30 -15.93 -0.17
CA ILE A 168 -17.37 -15.42 1.21
C ILE A 168 -16.81 -16.47 2.15
N ARG A 169 -15.87 -16.08 3.02
CA ARG A 169 -15.43 -16.90 4.17
C ARG A 169 -16.19 -16.45 5.40
N LYS A 170 -17.07 -17.32 5.90
CA LYS A 170 -17.89 -17.03 7.09
C LYS A 170 -17.03 -16.97 8.34
N ALA A 171 -17.30 -15.96 9.20
CA ALA A 171 -16.64 -15.77 10.50
C ALA A 171 -15.10 -15.83 10.42
N TYR A 172 -14.52 -15.27 9.36
CA TYR A 172 -13.09 -15.36 9.04
C TYR A 172 -12.22 -14.58 10.03
N TYR A 173 -12.62 -13.36 10.38
CA TYR A 173 -11.86 -12.51 11.28
C TYR A 173 -12.10 -12.93 12.74
N SER A 174 -11.01 -13.27 13.45
CA SER A 174 -11.08 -13.84 14.81
C SER A 174 -11.51 -12.83 15.88
N ASP A 175 -11.26 -11.54 15.64
CA ASP A 175 -11.56 -10.46 16.59
C ASP A 175 -13.06 -10.24 16.79
N ASN A 176 -13.85 -10.29 15.72
CA ASN A 176 -15.29 -10.00 15.77
C ASN A 176 -16.16 -10.99 15.00
N ARG A 177 -15.59 -12.09 14.49
CA ARG A 177 -16.28 -13.13 13.70
C ARG A 177 -16.89 -12.59 12.40
N GLU A 178 -16.39 -11.48 11.91
CA GLU A 178 -16.84 -10.87 10.66
C GLU A 178 -16.50 -11.75 9.46
N ASP A 179 -17.38 -11.76 8.46
CA ASP A 179 -17.16 -12.44 7.18
C ASP A 179 -16.10 -11.70 6.36
N ALA A 180 -15.30 -12.46 5.59
CA ALA A 180 -14.46 -11.93 4.54
C ALA A 180 -15.05 -12.19 3.16
N LEU A 181 -15.02 -11.18 2.29
CA LEU A 181 -15.20 -11.38 0.86
C LEU A 181 -13.87 -11.86 0.27
N ILE A 182 -13.93 -12.91 -0.53
CA ILE A 182 -12.81 -13.35 -1.37
C ILE A 182 -12.93 -12.58 -2.68
N MET A 183 -11.91 -11.80 -3.02
CA MET A 183 -11.88 -11.02 -4.24
C MET A 183 -10.69 -11.41 -5.09
N ASN A 184 -10.90 -11.57 -6.41
CA ASN A 184 -9.88 -11.97 -7.36
C ASN A 184 -9.87 -11.04 -8.59
N ALA A 185 -8.67 -10.68 -9.05
CA ALA A 185 -8.42 -10.14 -10.37
C ALA A 185 -7.70 -11.22 -11.19
N ARG A 186 -8.45 -11.87 -12.09
CA ARG A 186 -7.94 -12.98 -12.92
C ARG A 186 -7.45 -12.48 -14.26
N ASN A 187 -6.56 -13.28 -14.88
CA ASN A 187 -6.09 -13.01 -16.25
C ASN A 187 -5.45 -11.62 -16.39
N ILE A 188 -4.68 -11.20 -15.39
CA ILE A 188 -4.11 -9.84 -15.35
C ILE A 188 -3.10 -9.56 -16.46
N LEU A 189 -2.61 -10.60 -17.15
CA LEU A 189 -1.71 -10.49 -18.30
C LEU A 189 -2.43 -10.29 -19.64
N LEU A 190 -3.77 -10.39 -19.67
CA LEU A 190 -4.51 -10.16 -20.92
C LEU A 190 -4.48 -8.66 -21.32
N PRO A 191 -4.44 -8.36 -22.62
CA PRO A 191 -4.42 -6.99 -23.12
C PRO A 191 -5.49 -6.09 -22.51
N SER A 192 -6.72 -6.57 -22.37
CA SER A 192 -7.84 -5.82 -21.80
C SER A 192 -7.60 -5.40 -20.34
N HIS A 193 -6.89 -6.23 -19.56
CA HIS A 193 -6.54 -5.87 -18.18
C HIS A 193 -5.36 -4.88 -18.16
N LEU A 194 -4.36 -5.07 -19.02
CA LEU A 194 -3.21 -4.16 -19.15
C LEU A 194 -3.65 -2.76 -19.61
N GLU A 195 -4.57 -2.67 -20.56
CA GLU A 195 -5.20 -1.42 -20.97
C GLU A 195 -5.90 -0.72 -19.81
N ARG A 196 -6.73 -1.46 -19.05
CA ARG A 196 -7.38 -0.93 -17.86
C ARG A 196 -6.38 -0.36 -16.86
N MET A 197 -5.27 -1.06 -16.60
CA MET A 197 -4.23 -0.58 -15.66
C MET A 197 -3.52 0.66 -16.21
N THR A 198 -3.29 0.73 -17.51
CA THR A 198 -2.73 1.91 -18.17
C THR A 198 -3.64 3.12 -18.01
N ASP A 199 -4.95 2.95 -18.23
CA ASP A 199 -5.94 4.02 -18.04
C ASP A 199 -6.04 4.45 -16.58
N ARG A 200 -5.98 3.49 -15.63
CA ARG A 200 -5.94 3.80 -14.20
C ARG A 200 -4.71 4.61 -13.81
N LYS A 201 -3.53 4.22 -14.30
CA LYS A 201 -2.27 4.95 -14.09
C LYS A 201 -2.34 6.37 -14.67
N LYS A 202 -2.92 6.53 -15.86
CA LYS A 202 -3.15 7.84 -16.49
C LYS A 202 -4.07 8.70 -15.62
N THR A 203 -5.23 8.18 -15.22
CA THR A 203 -6.19 8.88 -14.36
C THR A 203 -5.55 9.28 -13.02
N TYR A 204 -4.78 8.37 -12.41
CA TYR A 204 -4.04 8.66 -11.19
C TYR A 204 -3.06 9.83 -11.37
N THR A 205 -2.29 9.81 -12.47
CA THR A 205 -1.32 10.85 -12.80
C THR A 205 -1.98 12.22 -13.05
N GLU A 206 -3.15 12.23 -13.67
CA GLU A 206 -3.93 13.45 -13.90
C GLU A 206 -4.44 14.07 -12.58
N LEU A 207 -4.82 13.22 -11.61
CA LEU A 207 -5.36 13.67 -10.31
C LEU A 207 -4.28 14.04 -9.30
N HIS A 208 -3.16 13.33 -9.28
CA HIS A 208 -2.17 13.39 -8.20
C HIS A 208 -0.79 13.89 -8.66
N GLY A 209 -0.57 14.08 -9.94
CA GLY A 209 0.72 14.46 -10.50
C GLY A 209 1.52 13.29 -11.06
N GLN A 210 2.65 13.60 -11.71
CA GLN A 210 3.52 12.61 -12.35
C GLN A 210 4.14 11.67 -11.32
N LEU A 211 4.07 10.38 -11.59
CA LEU A 211 4.74 9.36 -10.78
C LEU A 211 6.25 9.46 -10.99
N THR A 212 6.99 9.37 -9.91
CA THR A 212 8.45 9.23 -9.96
C THR A 212 8.77 7.75 -9.96
N GLU A 213 9.51 7.28 -10.96
CA GLU A 213 10.09 5.93 -10.92
C GLU A 213 11.22 5.95 -9.91
N ILE A 214 11.10 5.17 -8.86
CA ILE A 214 12.19 4.93 -7.91
C ILE A 214 12.83 3.62 -8.35
N SER A 215 14.07 3.74 -8.83
CA SER A 215 14.93 2.62 -9.22
C SER A 215 15.35 1.80 -8.01
#